data_bfa42276bba3e7cb5ecab252805638d2
#
_entry.id   bfa42276bba3e7cb5ecab252805638d2
#
_cell.length_a   1.000
_cell.length_b   1.000
_cell.length_c   1.000
_cell.angle_alpha   90.00
_cell.angle_beta   90.00
_cell.angle_gamma   90.00
#
_symmetry.space_group_name_H-M   'P 1'
#
loop_
_entity.id
_entity.type
_entity.pdbx_description
1 polymer ?
#
loop_
_entity_poly.entity_id
_entity_poly.type
_entity_poly.pdbx_seq_one_letter_code
_entity_poly.pdbx_strand_id
1 'polypeptide(L)'
;IYAAGVIQAGYAIVYEADAKVIHSHNYSCRQQFHRNFDLGVSQAEHPEIFAGVPSEGEGIRLVKKSLAYLVKTGHIWLIPGLIAQSGFKYAGYFLGKRYRKLPEKMILFCTMNREYWKKQEEK
;
A
#
# COMPACT_ATOMS: atom_id res chain seq x y z
N ILE A 1 -4.96 -10.25 5.21
CA ILE A 1 -6.12 -10.83 5.94
C ILE A 1 -6.24 -12.32 5.63
N TYR A 2 -6.43 -12.71 4.35
CA TYR A 2 -6.57 -14.13 3.97
C TYR A 2 -5.42 -15.01 4.49
N ALA A 3 -4.16 -14.62 4.25
CA ALA A 3 -2.98 -15.35 4.71
C ALA A 3 -2.94 -15.52 6.24
N ALA A 4 -3.34 -14.50 7.00
CA ALA A 4 -3.41 -14.60 8.46
C ALA A 4 -4.46 -15.65 8.89
N GLY A 5 -5.63 -15.67 8.25
CA GLY A 5 -6.65 -16.69 8.52
C GLY A 5 -6.17 -18.11 8.22
N VAL A 6 -5.43 -18.30 7.13
CA VAL A 6 -4.85 -19.61 6.77
C VAL A 6 -3.86 -20.09 7.85
N ILE A 7 -2.98 -19.20 8.32
CA ILE A 7 -2.03 -19.52 9.39
C ILE A 7 -2.73 -19.81 10.70
N GLN A 8 -3.74 -19.01 11.07
CA GLN A 8 -4.53 -19.21 12.30
C GLN A 8 -5.32 -20.53 12.28
N ALA A 9 -5.73 -20.98 11.09
CA ALA A 9 -6.35 -22.29 10.90
C ALA A 9 -5.37 -23.47 10.93
N GLY A 10 -4.08 -23.24 11.23
CA GLY A 10 -3.06 -24.27 11.37
C GLY A 10 -2.39 -24.70 10.06
N TYR A 11 -2.66 -24.00 8.94
CA TYR A 11 -2.00 -24.27 7.66
C TYR A 11 -0.71 -23.47 7.52
N ALA A 12 0.21 -23.96 6.67
CA ALA A 12 1.43 -23.26 6.29
C ALA A 12 1.26 -22.56 4.93
N ILE A 13 1.95 -21.43 4.78
CA ILE A 13 2.09 -20.78 3.48
C ILE A 13 3.50 -21.07 2.99
N VAL A 14 3.59 -21.67 1.80
CA VAL A 14 4.86 -22.02 1.17
C VAL A 14 5.15 -21.04 0.02
N TYR A 15 6.39 -20.56 -0.01
CA TYR A 15 6.88 -19.79 -1.16
C TYR A 15 7.46 -20.78 -2.19
N GLU A 16 6.85 -20.79 -3.38
CA GLU A 16 7.33 -21.62 -4.50
C GLU A 16 8.06 -20.72 -5.53
N ALA A 17 9.39 -20.84 -5.57
CA ALA A 17 10.23 -19.98 -6.40
C ALA A 17 10.06 -20.23 -7.92
N ASP A 18 9.61 -21.44 -8.30
CA ASP A 18 9.40 -21.81 -9.69
C ASP A 18 8.02 -21.45 -10.23
N ALA A 19 7.07 -21.12 -9.34
CA ALA A 19 5.76 -20.59 -9.73
C ALA A 19 5.86 -19.14 -10.17
N LYS A 20 6.49 -18.88 -11.31
CA LYS A 20 6.78 -17.54 -11.84
C LYS A 20 5.61 -17.02 -12.66
N VAL A 21 5.16 -15.82 -12.37
CA VAL A 21 4.17 -15.09 -13.17
C VAL A 21 4.76 -13.73 -13.59
N ILE A 22 4.51 -13.35 -14.85
CA ILE A 22 4.84 -11.99 -15.28
C ILE A 22 3.70 -11.08 -14.84
N HIS A 23 3.99 -10.22 -13.89
CA HIS A 23 3.01 -9.30 -13.32
C HIS A 23 3.55 -7.87 -13.35
N SER A 24 2.96 -7.03 -14.17
CA SER A 24 3.35 -5.63 -14.25
C SER A 24 2.11 -4.73 -14.15
N HIS A 25 2.23 -3.71 -13.31
CA HIS A 25 1.23 -2.66 -13.18
C HIS A 25 1.90 -1.30 -13.31
N ASN A 26 1.63 -0.61 -14.42
CA ASN A 26 2.08 0.77 -14.62
C ASN A 26 1.06 1.74 -14.01
N TYR A 27 1.03 1.82 -12.68
CA TYR A 27 0.15 2.75 -11.98
C TYR A 27 0.69 4.19 -12.06
N SER A 28 -0.18 5.13 -12.44
CA SER A 28 0.06 6.56 -12.28
C SER A 28 0.23 6.93 -10.79
N CYS A 29 0.82 8.09 -10.49
CA CYS A 29 0.93 8.58 -9.12
C CYS A 29 -0.43 8.65 -8.42
N ARG A 30 -1.49 9.07 -9.14
CA ARG A 30 -2.86 9.12 -8.61
C ARG A 30 -3.38 7.74 -8.24
N GLN A 31 -3.21 6.74 -9.11
CA GLN A 31 -3.62 5.37 -8.83
C GLN A 31 -2.83 4.78 -7.66
N GLN A 32 -1.53 5.09 -7.55
CA GLN A 32 -0.70 4.70 -6.40
C GLN A 32 -1.23 5.31 -5.10
N PHE A 33 -1.65 6.57 -5.12
CA PHE A 33 -2.25 7.23 -3.97
C PHE A 33 -3.52 6.50 -3.51
N HIS A 34 -4.49 6.32 -4.42
CA HIS A 34 -5.77 5.68 -4.09
C HIS A 34 -5.59 4.25 -3.56
N ARG A 35 -4.74 3.45 -4.23
CA ARG A 35 -4.43 2.09 -3.79
C ARG A 35 -3.81 2.05 -2.40
N ASN A 36 -2.87 2.95 -2.12
CA ASN A 36 -2.23 2.99 -0.80
C ASN A 36 -3.16 3.57 0.27
N PHE A 37 -4.12 4.41 -0.10
CA PHE A 37 -5.18 4.83 0.81
C PHE A 37 -6.00 3.61 1.28
N ASP A 38 -6.50 2.80 0.35
CA ASP A 38 -7.26 1.59 0.70
C ASP A 38 -6.43 0.58 1.50
N LEU A 39 -5.13 0.46 1.22
CA LEU A 39 -4.21 -0.35 2.02
C LEU A 39 -4.11 0.18 3.46
N GLY A 40 -3.98 1.50 3.63
CA GLY A 40 -3.93 2.14 4.94
C GLY A 40 -5.22 1.93 5.74
N VAL A 41 -6.39 2.05 5.08
CA VAL A 41 -7.70 1.74 5.66
C VAL A 41 -7.74 0.29 6.15
N SER A 42 -7.41 -0.67 5.28
CA SER A 42 -7.41 -2.10 5.62
C SER A 42 -6.52 -2.41 6.82
N GLN A 43 -5.35 -1.79 6.92
CA GLN A 43 -4.48 -1.96 8.09
C GLN A 43 -5.04 -1.32 9.37
N ALA A 44 -5.76 -0.19 9.25
CA ALA A 44 -6.38 0.46 10.38
C ALA A 44 -7.62 -0.30 10.90
N GLU A 45 -8.28 -1.06 10.03
CA GLU A 45 -9.43 -1.91 10.39
C GLU A 45 -9.02 -3.24 11.03
N HIS A 46 -7.79 -3.70 10.77
CA HIS A 46 -7.28 -4.99 11.25
C HIS A 46 -5.99 -4.83 12.09
N PRO A 47 -6.04 -4.07 13.19
CA PRO A 47 -4.86 -3.87 14.04
C PRO A 47 -4.34 -5.18 14.63
N GLU A 48 -5.20 -6.17 14.87
CA GLU A 48 -4.85 -7.50 15.36
C GLU A 48 -3.88 -8.27 14.46
N ILE A 49 -3.90 -7.96 13.15
CA ILE A 49 -3.01 -8.59 12.16
C ILE A 49 -1.75 -7.74 11.95
N PHE A 50 -1.90 -6.41 11.92
CA PHE A 50 -0.86 -5.50 11.44
C PHE A 50 -0.10 -4.75 12.54
N ALA A 51 -0.50 -4.85 13.83
CA ALA A 51 0.15 -4.11 14.93
C ALA A 51 1.64 -4.45 15.08
N GLY A 52 2.05 -5.66 14.74
CA GLY A 52 3.45 -6.12 14.81
C GLY A 52 4.25 -5.96 13.50
N VAL A 53 3.66 -5.41 12.44
CA VAL A 53 4.31 -5.35 11.12
C VAL A 53 4.87 -3.94 10.85
N PRO A 54 6.21 -3.74 10.84
CA PRO A 54 6.83 -2.43 10.65
C PRO A 54 6.82 -2.02 9.16
N SER A 55 5.64 -1.78 8.58
CA SER A 55 5.48 -1.48 7.16
C SER A 55 6.08 -0.14 6.72
N GLU A 56 6.09 0.87 7.58
CA GLU A 56 6.60 2.21 7.26
C GLU A 56 8.13 2.24 7.15
N GLY A 57 8.84 1.56 8.04
CA GLY A 57 10.30 1.47 8.03
C GLY A 57 10.84 0.78 6.77
N GLU A 58 10.21 -0.29 6.33
CA GLU A 58 10.59 -1.02 5.12
C GLU A 58 10.37 -0.19 3.85
N GLY A 59 9.29 0.60 3.77
CA GLY A 59 9.05 1.52 2.66
C GLY A 59 10.15 2.56 2.52
N ILE A 60 10.57 3.19 3.62
CA ILE A 60 11.67 4.17 3.63
C ILE A 60 13.00 3.53 3.23
N ARG A 61 13.28 2.33 3.74
CA ARG A 61 14.48 1.56 3.41
C ARG A 61 14.54 1.24 1.91
N LEU A 62 13.42 0.84 1.31
CA LEU A 62 13.33 0.58 -0.13
C LEU A 62 13.63 1.83 -0.96
N VAL A 63 13.04 2.99 -0.60
CA VAL A 63 13.28 4.26 -1.29
C VAL A 63 14.75 4.65 -1.22
N LYS A 64 15.38 4.55 -0.05
CA LYS A 64 16.83 4.83 0.13
C LYS A 64 17.70 3.91 -0.73
N LYS A 65 17.41 2.60 -0.78
CA LYS A 65 18.14 1.65 -1.64
C LYS A 65 17.97 1.98 -3.12
N SER A 66 16.75 2.33 -3.55
CA SER A 66 16.47 2.70 -4.94
C SER A 66 17.18 3.97 -5.34
N LEU A 67 17.21 5.00 -4.47
CA LEU A 67 17.97 6.23 -4.69
C LEU A 67 19.47 5.93 -4.85
N ALA A 68 20.06 5.17 -3.93
CA ALA A 68 21.47 4.80 -4.00
C ALA A 68 21.81 4.04 -5.30
N TYR A 69 20.92 3.14 -5.72
CA TYR A 69 21.07 2.41 -6.97
C TYR A 69 21.04 3.36 -8.19
N LEU A 70 20.08 4.28 -8.27
CA LEU A 70 19.95 5.22 -9.39
C LEU A 70 21.17 6.14 -9.49
N VAL A 71 21.68 6.60 -8.35
CA VAL A 71 22.92 7.40 -8.33
C VAL A 71 24.13 6.57 -8.81
N LYS A 72 24.28 5.35 -8.28
CA LYS A 72 25.41 4.46 -8.63
C LYS A 72 25.41 4.07 -10.10
N THR A 73 24.23 3.92 -10.72
CA THR A 73 24.09 3.53 -12.13
C THR A 73 23.99 4.72 -13.09
N GLY A 74 24.09 5.95 -12.58
CA GLY A 74 24.03 7.17 -13.39
C GLY A 74 22.64 7.54 -13.87
N HIS A 75 21.56 6.88 -13.40
CA HIS A 75 20.18 7.14 -13.83
C HIS A 75 19.49 8.21 -12.98
N ILE A 76 20.17 9.31 -12.70
CA ILE A 76 19.71 10.37 -11.79
C ILE A 76 18.42 11.07 -12.25
N TRP A 77 18.14 11.09 -13.56
CA TRP A 77 16.90 11.68 -14.11
C TRP A 77 15.63 10.94 -13.69
N LEU A 78 15.73 9.70 -13.21
CA LEU A 78 14.60 8.94 -12.67
C LEU A 78 14.28 9.28 -11.21
N ILE A 79 15.18 9.97 -10.51
CA ILE A 79 15.01 10.33 -9.09
C ILE A 79 13.74 11.16 -8.85
N PRO A 80 13.43 12.22 -9.63
CA PRO A 80 12.19 12.99 -9.41
C PRO A 80 10.94 12.11 -9.51
N GLY A 81 10.89 11.19 -10.47
CA GLY A 81 9.80 10.23 -10.62
C GLY A 81 9.67 9.28 -9.43
N LEU A 82 10.79 8.75 -8.92
CA LEU A 82 10.82 7.89 -7.73
C LEU A 82 10.31 8.64 -6.50
N ILE A 83 10.74 9.89 -6.30
CA ILE A 83 10.31 10.71 -5.16
C ILE A 83 8.82 11.01 -5.26
N ALA A 84 8.33 11.44 -6.45
CA ALA A 84 6.92 11.71 -6.66
C ALA A 84 6.05 10.49 -6.36
N GLN A 85 6.37 9.33 -6.96
CA GLN A 85 5.63 8.09 -6.72
C GLN A 85 5.65 7.67 -5.25
N SER A 86 6.80 7.76 -4.59
CA SER A 86 6.94 7.42 -3.17
C SER A 86 6.14 8.37 -2.28
N GLY A 87 6.14 9.66 -2.59
CA GLY A 87 5.34 10.67 -1.90
C GLY A 87 3.84 10.40 -2.02
N PHE A 88 3.34 10.10 -3.22
CA PHE A 88 1.93 9.76 -3.44
C PHE A 88 1.52 8.47 -2.70
N LYS A 89 2.37 7.43 -2.71
CA LYS A 89 2.15 6.21 -1.94
C LYS A 89 2.05 6.50 -0.44
N TYR A 90 3.02 7.25 0.09
CA TYR A 90 3.04 7.58 1.51
C TYR A 90 1.84 8.44 1.92
N ALA A 91 1.50 9.47 1.14
CA ALA A 91 0.36 10.34 1.41
C ALA A 91 -0.95 9.56 1.44
N GLY A 92 -1.18 8.67 0.45
CA GLY A 92 -2.34 7.79 0.43
C GLY A 92 -2.41 6.91 1.68
N TYR A 93 -1.33 6.20 1.97
CA TYR A 93 -1.24 5.31 3.13
C TYR A 93 -1.47 6.05 4.46
N PHE A 94 -0.82 7.20 4.64
CA PHE A 94 -0.97 8.02 5.84
C PHE A 94 -2.40 8.50 6.08
N LEU A 95 -3.08 8.95 5.01
CA LEU A 95 -4.48 9.34 5.09
C LEU A 95 -5.39 8.13 5.34
N GLY A 96 -5.13 7.01 4.68
CA GLY A 96 -5.86 5.76 4.87
C GLY A 96 -5.79 5.25 6.31
N LYS A 97 -4.62 5.28 6.95
CA LYS A 97 -4.45 4.93 8.37
C LYS A 97 -5.29 5.82 9.31
N ARG A 98 -5.66 7.00 8.86
CA ARG A 98 -6.43 8.00 9.63
C ARG A 98 -7.83 8.24 9.07
N TYR A 99 -8.34 7.36 8.23
CA TYR A 99 -9.61 7.55 7.51
C TYR A 99 -10.79 7.93 8.41
N ARG A 100 -10.83 7.41 9.65
CA ARG A 100 -11.88 7.72 10.65
C ARG A 100 -11.94 9.21 11.04
N LYS A 101 -10.88 9.98 10.76
CA LYS A 101 -10.82 11.43 11.00
C LYS A 101 -11.18 12.26 9.77
N LEU A 102 -11.41 11.60 8.64
CA LEU A 102 -11.71 12.27 7.38
C LEU A 102 -13.23 12.34 7.16
N PRO A 103 -13.74 13.44 6.59
CA PRO A 103 -15.12 13.49 6.16
C PRO A 103 -15.36 12.50 5.02
N GLU A 104 -16.56 11.94 4.96
CA GLU A 104 -16.97 10.92 3.99
C GLU A 104 -16.63 11.29 2.53
N LYS A 105 -16.91 12.54 2.13
CA LYS A 105 -16.58 13.03 0.79
C LYS A 105 -15.08 12.89 0.45
N MET A 106 -14.19 13.08 1.45
CA MET A 106 -12.76 12.87 1.27
C MET A 106 -12.41 11.40 1.16
N ILE A 107 -13.05 10.52 1.93
CA ILE A 107 -12.86 9.08 1.83
C ILE A 107 -13.24 8.60 0.43
N LEU A 108 -14.42 8.99 -0.07
CA LEU A 108 -14.90 8.66 -1.41
C LEU A 108 -14.02 9.22 -2.54
N PHE A 109 -13.35 10.35 -2.29
CA PHE A 109 -12.36 10.89 -3.22
C PHE A 109 -11.06 10.12 -3.21
N CYS A 110 -10.60 9.66 -2.04
CA CYS A 110 -9.31 8.99 -1.85
C CYS A 110 -9.32 7.50 -2.16
N THR A 111 -10.48 6.83 -2.05
CA THR A 111 -10.59 5.38 -2.27
C THR A 111 -10.59 5.01 -3.76
N MET A 112 -10.07 3.83 -4.07
CA MET A 112 -10.25 3.16 -5.36
C MET A 112 -11.58 2.41 -5.42
N ASN A 113 -12.09 1.94 -4.27
CA ASN A 113 -13.26 1.07 -4.18
C ASN A 113 -14.44 1.79 -3.52
N ARG A 114 -15.11 2.66 -4.26
CA ARG A 114 -16.26 3.43 -3.78
C ARG A 114 -17.46 2.54 -3.39
N GLU A 115 -17.63 1.40 -4.04
CA GLU A 115 -18.73 0.48 -3.75
C GLU A 115 -18.61 -0.17 -2.35
N TYR A 116 -17.38 -0.35 -1.86
CA TYR A 116 -17.15 -0.81 -0.51
C TYR A 116 -17.76 0.13 0.53
N TRP A 117 -17.59 1.43 0.33
CA TRP A 117 -18.08 2.46 1.26
C TRP A 117 -19.59 2.63 1.20
N LYS A 118 -20.21 2.59 0.02
CA LYS A 118 -21.67 2.64 -0.12
C LYS A 118 -22.38 1.49 0.60
N LYS A 119 -21.83 0.29 0.55
CA LYS A 119 -22.40 -0.88 1.26
C LYS A 119 -22.27 -0.80 2.79
N GLN A 120 -21.42 0.06 3.31
CA GLN A 120 -21.32 0.27 4.77
C GLN A 120 -22.38 1.23 5.30
N GLU A 121 -22.90 2.12 4.47
CA GLU A 121 -23.99 3.05 4.83
C GLU A 121 -25.36 2.35 4.90
N GLU A 122 -25.51 1.23 4.19
CA GLU A 122 -26.78 0.46 4.16
C GLU A 122 -26.91 -0.53 5.34
N LYS A 123 -25.92 -0.60 6.23
CA LYS A 123 -25.92 -1.48 7.42
C LYS A 123 -26.10 -0.70 8.71
#